data_20f23ab3061b762349f7c8d53b52d32a
#
_entry.id   20f23ab3061b762349f7c8d53b52d32a
#
_cell.length_a   1.000
_cell.length_b   1.000
_cell.length_c   1.000
_cell.angle_alpha   90.00
_cell.angle_beta   90.00
_cell.angle_gamma   90.00
#
_symmetry.space_group_name_H-M   'P 1'
#
loop_
_entity.id
_entity.type
_entity.pdbx_description
1 polymer ?
#
loop_
_entity_poly.entity_id
_entity_poly.type
_entity_poly.pdbx_seq_one_letter_code
_entity_poly.pdbx_strand_id
1 'polypeptide(L)'
;TKYTINLLSHLNQKTLISGSAVQMEGQLAVLKSGLNKSYPCYECIFPETSEKAPITNCREAGIIGPITGLIGSMQVNEGIKEIAFKNYQSRAGYLFLYDGLAQSLDKIKLTKNQNCPVCSI
;
A
#
# COMPACT_ATOMS: atom_id res chain seq x y z
N THR A 1 -8.15 0.95 11.00
CA THR A 1 -7.32 2.16 10.88
C THR A 1 -6.90 2.41 9.44
N LYS A 2 -6.41 1.41 8.72
CA LYS A 2 -5.97 1.59 7.34
C LYS A 2 -7.11 2.02 6.41
N TYR A 3 -8.32 1.51 6.62
CA TYR A 3 -9.47 1.91 5.81
C TYR A 3 -9.88 3.35 6.06
N THR A 4 -9.79 3.81 7.30
CA THR A 4 -10.07 5.20 7.66
C THR A 4 -9.05 6.13 7.00
N ILE A 5 -7.79 5.80 7.07
CA ILE A 5 -6.72 6.59 6.45
C ILE A 5 -6.89 6.61 4.94
N ASN A 6 -7.26 5.49 4.35
CA ASN A 6 -7.51 5.40 2.91
C ASN A 6 -8.64 6.35 2.48
N LEU A 7 -9.77 6.32 3.19
CA LEU A 7 -10.89 7.20 2.89
C LEU A 7 -10.50 8.66 3.01
N LEU A 8 -9.83 9.04 4.10
CA LEU A 8 -9.43 10.42 4.34
C LEU A 8 -8.40 10.88 3.31
N SER A 9 -7.48 10.02 2.91
CA SER A 9 -6.49 10.36 1.88
C SER A 9 -7.16 10.60 0.55
N HIS A 10 -8.14 9.78 0.19
CA HIS A 10 -8.90 9.94 -1.04
C HIS A 10 -9.68 11.25 -1.05
N LEU A 11 -10.45 11.51 0.01
CA LEU A 11 -11.28 12.71 0.10
C LEU A 11 -10.47 13.99 0.12
N ASN A 12 -9.29 13.97 0.73
CA ASN A 12 -8.43 15.15 0.85
C ASN A 12 -7.40 15.25 -0.26
N GLN A 13 -7.47 14.39 -1.26
CA GLN A 13 -6.57 14.39 -2.42
C GLN A 13 -5.11 14.31 -2.00
N LYS A 14 -4.79 13.36 -1.13
CA LYS A 14 -3.44 13.13 -0.64
C LYS A 14 -2.90 11.79 -1.11
N THR A 15 -1.59 11.73 -1.29
CA THR A 15 -0.90 10.48 -1.55
C THR A 15 -0.85 9.66 -0.27
N LEU A 16 -1.20 8.39 -0.38
CA LEU A 16 -1.07 7.44 0.73
C LEU A 16 0.02 6.43 0.39
N ILE A 17 1.01 6.33 1.26
CA ILE A 17 2.08 5.35 1.12
C ILE A 17 1.87 4.30 2.20
N SER A 18 1.36 3.15 1.80
CA SER A 18 0.97 2.08 2.72
C SER A 18 2.04 1.00 2.76
N GLY A 19 2.47 0.67 3.96
CA GLY A 19 3.43 -0.42 4.17
C GLY A 19 2.91 -1.38 5.22
N SER A 20 3.23 -2.65 5.07
CA SER A 20 2.93 -3.66 6.08
C SER A 20 3.97 -4.77 6.04
N ALA A 21 4.13 -5.45 7.17
CA ALA A 21 5.08 -6.54 7.30
C ALA A 21 4.46 -7.64 8.17
N VAL A 22 4.58 -8.88 7.72
CA VAL A 22 4.15 -10.06 8.46
C VAL A 22 5.20 -11.14 8.26
N GLN A 23 5.73 -11.70 9.35
CA GLN A 23 6.81 -12.70 9.31
C GLN A 23 8.00 -12.19 8.49
N MET A 24 8.37 -12.90 7.42
CA MET A 24 9.49 -12.53 6.54
C MET A 24 9.02 -11.82 5.26
N GLU A 25 7.78 -11.36 5.24
CA GLU A 25 7.19 -10.74 4.05
C GLU A 25 6.81 -9.29 4.31
N GLY A 26 6.96 -8.45 3.29
CA GLY A 26 6.57 -7.05 3.35
C GLY A 26 5.80 -6.62 2.12
N GLN A 27 4.96 -5.60 2.30
CA GLN A 27 4.16 -5.02 1.22
C GLN A 27 4.29 -3.51 1.24
N LEU A 28 4.33 -2.92 0.06
CA LEU A 28 4.39 -1.46 -0.10
C LEU A 28 3.52 -1.06 -1.27
N ALA A 29 2.67 -0.07 -1.07
CA ALA A 29 1.85 0.49 -2.13
C ALA A 29 1.83 2.01 -2.06
N VAL A 30 1.93 2.67 -3.20
CA VAL A 30 1.76 4.11 -3.33
C VAL A 30 0.40 4.35 -3.95
N LEU A 31 -0.50 5.00 -3.23
CA LEU A 31 -1.91 5.12 -3.60
C LEU A 31 -2.27 6.59 -3.81
N LYS A 32 -2.79 6.91 -4.99
CA LYS A 32 -3.09 8.28 -5.40
C LYS A 32 -4.51 8.42 -5.93
N SER A 33 -5.45 7.64 -5.42
CA SER A 33 -6.82 7.63 -5.93
C SER A 33 -7.51 8.99 -5.87
N GLY A 34 -7.18 9.80 -4.87
CA GLY A 34 -7.76 11.14 -4.74
C GLY A 34 -7.16 12.16 -5.69
N LEU A 35 -6.02 11.87 -6.30
CA LEU A 35 -5.33 12.76 -7.23
C LEU A 35 -5.63 12.44 -8.68
N ASN A 36 -5.93 11.18 -8.98
CA ASN A 36 -6.23 10.73 -10.33
C ASN A 36 -7.21 9.57 -10.28
N LYS A 37 -8.32 9.72 -10.98
CA LYS A 37 -9.41 8.75 -10.97
C LYS A 37 -9.04 7.39 -11.56
N SER A 38 -7.95 7.31 -12.31
CA SER A 38 -7.51 6.04 -12.89
C SER A 38 -6.74 5.16 -11.90
N TYR A 39 -6.33 5.71 -10.76
CA TYR A 39 -5.54 4.97 -9.77
C TYR A 39 -6.43 4.28 -8.74
N PRO A 40 -6.05 3.06 -8.33
CA PRO A 40 -6.76 2.35 -7.28
C PRO A 40 -6.50 2.96 -5.90
N CYS A 41 -7.38 2.66 -4.95
CA CYS A 41 -7.16 2.97 -3.54
C CYS A 41 -6.86 1.69 -2.76
N TYR A 42 -6.65 1.81 -1.46
CA TYR A 42 -6.34 0.66 -0.61
C TYR A 42 -7.47 -0.38 -0.62
N GLU A 43 -8.72 0.07 -0.64
CA GLU A 43 -9.86 -0.84 -0.63
C GLU A 43 -10.04 -1.58 -1.96
N CYS A 44 -9.51 -1.06 -3.06
CA CYS A 44 -9.48 -1.81 -4.33
C CYS A 44 -8.60 -3.06 -4.20
N ILE A 45 -7.52 -2.96 -3.42
CA ILE A 45 -6.56 -4.04 -3.24
C ILE A 45 -7.05 -5.02 -2.17
N PHE A 46 -7.51 -4.47 -1.05
CA PHE A 46 -7.92 -5.23 0.12
C PHE A 46 -9.35 -4.81 0.52
N PRO A 47 -10.38 -5.38 -0.11
CA PRO A 47 -11.76 -5.01 0.21
C PRO A 47 -12.08 -5.28 1.67
N GLU A 48 -12.69 -4.29 2.32
CA GLU A 48 -13.04 -4.40 3.74
C GLU A 48 -14.03 -5.53 3.99
N THR A 49 -14.87 -5.82 3.02
CA THR A 49 -15.87 -6.88 3.10
C THR A 49 -15.31 -8.28 2.87
N SER A 50 -14.04 -8.43 2.57
CA SER A 50 -13.44 -9.74 2.49
C SER A 50 -13.27 -10.29 3.90
N GLU A 51 -14.35 -10.77 4.45
CA GLU A 51 -14.49 -11.23 5.84
C GLU A 51 -13.54 -12.34 6.22
N LYS A 52 -12.86 -12.89 5.28
CA LYS A 52 -12.17 -14.14 5.48
C LYS A 52 -10.70 -14.08 5.20
N ALA A 53 -10.18 -12.90 5.03
CA ALA A 53 -8.76 -12.78 5.20
C ALA A 53 -8.49 -13.28 6.62
N PRO A 54 -7.85 -14.43 6.78
CA PRO A 54 -7.42 -14.81 8.11
C PRO A 54 -6.62 -13.64 8.59
N ILE A 55 -7.13 -12.99 9.59
CA ILE A 55 -6.39 -11.95 10.25
C ILE A 55 -5.25 -12.66 10.93
N THR A 56 -4.23 -12.92 10.17
CA THR A 56 -2.95 -13.19 10.75
C THR A 56 -2.52 -11.86 11.28
N ASN A 57 -2.99 -11.54 12.47
CA ASN A 57 -2.53 -10.32 13.07
C ASN A 57 -1.06 -10.53 13.45
N CYS A 58 -0.34 -9.44 13.55
CA CYS A 58 1.08 -9.45 13.88
C CYS A 58 1.38 -10.19 15.19
N ARG A 59 0.38 -10.34 16.07
CA ARG A 59 0.56 -11.04 17.34
C ARG A 59 0.69 -12.55 17.17
N GLU A 60 -0.06 -13.12 16.22
CA GLU A 60 -0.04 -14.57 16.02
C GLU A 60 1.09 -14.99 15.08
N ALA A 61 1.28 -14.24 13.99
CA ALA A 61 2.28 -14.58 12.98
C ALA A 61 3.67 -14.09 13.35
N GLY A 62 3.75 -13.03 14.16
CA GLY A 62 5.01 -12.37 14.45
C GLY A 62 5.53 -11.54 13.28
N ILE A 63 6.55 -10.75 13.53
CA ILE A 63 7.21 -9.93 12.53
C ILE A 63 8.71 -9.99 12.79
N ILE A 64 9.47 -10.24 11.75
CA ILE A 64 10.92 -10.13 11.83
C ILE A 64 11.30 -8.66 11.72
N GLY A 65 11.99 -8.14 12.75
CA GLY A 65 12.32 -6.71 12.84
C GLY A 65 12.96 -6.11 11.60
N PRO A 66 13.93 -6.77 10.96
CA PRO A 66 14.55 -6.24 9.74
C PRO A 66 13.55 -6.00 8.60
N ILE A 67 12.51 -6.82 8.48
CA ILE A 67 11.50 -6.64 7.43
C ILE A 67 10.71 -5.33 7.69
N THR A 68 10.33 -5.09 8.93
CA THR A 68 9.66 -3.84 9.31
C THR A 68 10.53 -2.63 8.99
N GLY A 69 11.82 -2.70 9.34
CA GLY A 69 12.76 -1.63 9.03
C GLY A 69 12.92 -1.38 7.55
N LEU A 70 13.01 -2.44 6.76
CA LEU A 70 13.13 -2.35 5.31
C LEU A 70 11.91 -1.67 4.69
N ILE A 71 10.71 -2.14 5.03
CA ILE A 71 9.47 -1.56 4.50
C ILE A 71 9.31 -0.11 4.95
N GLY A 72 9.59 0.20 6.21
CA GLY A 72 9.55 1.58 6.70
C GLY A 72 10.51 2.49 5.94
N SER A 73 11.71 2.03 5.66
CA SER A 73 12.69 2.79 4.88
C SER A 73 12.21 3.01 3.45
N MET A 74 11.57 2.01 2.85
CA MET A 74 11.00 2.14 1.51
C MET A 74 9.85 3.15 1.50
N GLN A 75 9.01 3.17 2.53
CA GLN A 75 7.95 4.18 2.65
C GLN A 75 8.52 5.59 2.71
N VAL A 76 9.55 5.81 3.50
CA VAL A 76 10.21 7.12 3.61
C VAL A 76 10.82 7.51 2.26
N ASN A 77 11.45 6.59 1.59
CA ASN A 77 12.03 6.85 0.28
C ASN A 77 10.98 7.29 -0.74
N GLU A 78 9.82 6.64 -0.76
CA GLU A 78 8.72 7.06 -1.62
C GLU A 78 8.17 8.43 -1.22
N GLY A 79 8.12 8.73 0.08
CA GLY A 79 7.70 10.05 0.57
C GLY A 79 8.65 11.15 0.12
N ILE A 80 9.96 10.89 0.16
CA ILE A 80 10.96 11.85 -0.31
C ILE A 80 10.78 12.11 -1.81
N LYS A 81 10.54 11.07 -2.61
CA LYS A 81 10.30 11.25 -4.04
C LYS A 81 9.06 12.10 -4.32
N GLU A 82 7.99 11.91 -3.55
CA GLU A 82 6.77 12.69 -3.71
C GLU A 82 6.98 14.17 -3.43
N ILE A 83 7.83 14.50 -2.46
CA ILE A 83 8.07 15.87 -2.03
C ILE A 83 9.15 16.54 -2.88
N ALA A 84 10.28 15.87 -3.07
CA ALA A 84 11.48 16.46 -3.65
C ALA A 84 11.64 16.23 -5.14
N PHE A 85 11.04 15.18 -5.68
CA PHE A 85 11.22 14.80 -7.09
C PHE A 85 9.88 14.76 -7.81
N LYS A 86 9.25 15.93 -7.94
CA LYS A 86 7.89 16.04 -8.49
C LYS A 86 7.74 15.52 -9.92
N ASN A 87 8.82 15.52 -10.69
CA ASN A 87 8.81 15.05 -12.06
C ASN A 87 9.17 13.55 -12.18
N TYR A 88 9.44 12.91 -11.05
CA TYR A 88 9.76 11.49 -11.06
C TYR A 88 8.50 10.67 -11.32
N GLN A 89 8.66 9.65 -12.16
CA GLN A 89 7.54 8.77 -12.46
C GLN A 89 7.09 8.03 -11.21
N SER A 90 5.87 8.31 -10.79
CA SER A 90 5.31 7.74 -9.57
C SER A 90 5.20 6.22 -9.66
N ARG A 91 5.38 5.55 -8.52
CA ARG A 91 5.11 4.12 -8.37
C ARG A 91 3.64 3.85 -8.04
N ALA A 92 2.77 4.85 -8.18
CA ALA A 92 1.34 4.67 -7.99
C ALA A 92 0.79 3.62 -8.94
N GLY A 93 -0.17 2.85 -8.47
CA GLY A 93 -0.78 1.79 -9.27
C GLY A 93 -0.05 0.47 -9.22
N TYR A 94 0.96 0.33 -8.36
CA TYR A 94 1.69 -0.92 -8.19
C TYR A 94 1.73 -1.33 -6.72
N LEU A 95 1.72 -2.64 -6.50
CA LEU A 95 1.97 -3.24 -5.19
C LEU A 95 3.34 -3.91 -5.24
N PHE A 96 4.19 -3.58 -4.29
CA PHE A 96 5.50 -4.20 -4.16
C PHE A 96 5.45 -5.24 -3.05
N LEU A 97 5.83 -6.46 -3.37
CA LEU A 97 5.89 -7.57 -2.43
C LEU A 97 7.34 -7.97 -2.21
N TYR A 98 7.79 -7.86 -0.98
CA TYR A 98 9.12 -8.29 -0.60
C TYR A 98 9.06 -9.64 0.10
N ASP A 99 9.80 -10.62 -0.44
CA ASP A 99 9.97 -11.93 0.19
C ASP A 99 11.34 -11.96 0.86
N GLY A 100 11.36 -11.92 2.17
CA GLY A 100 12.61 -11.86 2.93
C GLY A 100 13.40 -13.18 2.90
N LEU A 101 12.74 -14.30 2.66
CA LEU A 101 13.45 -15.58 2.55
C LEU A 101 14.20 -15.68 1.23
N ALA A 102 13.56 -15.31 0.14
CA ALA A 102 14.14 -15.36 -1.19
C ALA A 102 14.94 -14.10 -1.55
N GLN A 103 14.81 -13.05 -0.75
CA GLN A 103 15.36 -11.72 -1.03
C GLN A 103 14.91 -11.20 -2.39
N SER A 104 13.64 -11.37 -2.70
CA SER A 104 13.07 -10.93 -3.97
C SER A 104 12.04 -9.81 -3.73
N LEU A 105 11.99 -8.88 -4.67
CA LEU A 105 11.01 -7.79 -4.66
C LEU A 105 10.22 -7.87 -5.95
N ASP A 106 8.94 -8.19 -5.83
CA ASP A 106 8.05 -8.30 -6.98
C ASP A 106 7.19 -7.05 -7.10
N LYS A 107 6.96 -6.63 -8.33
CA LYS A 107 6.13 -5.48 -8.66
C LYS A 107 4.88 -5.97 -9.37
N ILE A 108 3.72 -5.77 -8.76
CA ILE A 108 2.43 -6.21 -9.30
C ILE A 108 1.62 -4.99 -9.70
N LYS A 109 1.17 -4.96 -10.95
CA LYS A 109 0.30 -3.88 -11.41
C LYS A 109 -1.09 -4.04 -10.79
N LEU A 110 -1.60 -2.95 -10.22
CA LEU A 110 -2.92 -2.93 -9.61
C LEU A 110 -3.96 -2.41 -10.59
N THR A 111 -5.17 -2.94 -10.48
CA THR A 111 -6.30 -2.51 -11.28
C THR A 111 -7.33 -1.87 -10.36
N LYS A 112 -7.82 -0.70 -10.76
CA LYS A 112 -8.89 -0.03 -10.01
C LYS A 112 -10.19 -0.84 -10.12
N ASN A 113 -10.86 -1.02 -8.98
CA ASN A 113 -12.18 -1.59 -8.95
C ASN A 113 -13.20 -0.49 -9.28
N GLN A 114 -13.88 -0.63 -10.41
CA GLN A 114 -14.85 0.38 -10.86
C GLN A 114 -16.05 0.52 -9.93
N ASN A 115 -16.30 -0.49 -9.10
CA ASN A 115 -17.38 -0.49 -8.12
C ASN A 115 -16.90 -0.27 -6.69
N CYS A 116 -15.68 0.25 -6.51
CA CYS A 116 -15.12 0.48 -5.19
C CYS A 116 -15.95 1.50 -4.42
N PRO A 117 -16.39 1.20 -3.18
CA PRO A 117 -17.22 2.13 -2.42
C PRO A 117 -16.48 3.41 -2.01
N VAL A 118 -15.16 3.43 -2.08
CA VAL A 118 -14.37 4.60 -1.68
C VAL A 118 -13.97 5.44 -2.90
N CYS A 119 -13.28 4.85 -3.86
CA CYS A 119 -12.64 5.65 -4.91
C CYS A 119 -13.42 5.72 -6.21
N SER A 120 -14.57 5.06 -6.31
CA SER A 120 -15.44 5.19 -7.46
C SER A 120 -16.44 6.36 -7.32
N ILE A 121 -16.41 7.00 -6.17
CA ILE A 121 -17.30 8.14 -5.88
C ILE A 121 -16.85 9.38 -6.67
#